data_3d6c9a4eef0f2fe08694a6b744e164e7
#
_entry.id   3d6c9a4eef0f2fe08694a6b744e164e7
#
_cell.length_a   1.000
_cell.length_b   1.000
_cell.length_c   1.000
_cell.angle_alpha   90.00
_cell.angle_beta   90.00
_cell.angle_gamma   90.00
#
_symmetry.space_group_name_H-M   'P 1'
#
loop_
_entity.id
_entity.type
_entity.pdbx_description
1 polymer ?
#
loop_
_entity_poly.entity_id
_entity_poly.type
_entity_poly.pdbx_seq_one_letter_code
_entity_poly.pdbx_strand_id
1 'polypeptide(L)'
;MFQRRQDGSVDFYRGWNDYKSGFGQLTAEFWLGNDKIHRLIASRASSLRVELEDWNGVTAYAKYGQFYIGDEKDRYRLKVSSYSGTAGDSLAYHSNWWFTTKDRDNTDWGSYCAKTNSGGWWYDECQYSNLNGKYLGNKQDNQGIQWNGFRGSLSLKFSEMKLRPSS
;
A
#
# COMPACT_ATOMS: atom_id res chain seq x y z
N MET A 1 -1.43 0.86 13.15
CA MET A 1 -1.58 1.58 11.87
C MET A 1 -0.21 1.86 11.30
N PHE A 2 -0.01 1.61 9.99
CA PHE A 2 1.28 1.89 9.37
C PHE A 2 1.19 2.76 8.11
N GLN A 3 -0.03 3.10 7.66
CA GLN A 3 -0.25 4.01 6.55
C GLN A 3 -1.56 4.77 6.72
N ARG A 4 -1.58 6.04 6.33
CA ARG A 4 -2.82 6.84 6.18
C ARG A 4 -2.67 7.85 5.07
N ARG A 5 -3.75 7.98 4.27
CA ARG A 5 -3.95 9.02 3.26
C ARG A 5 -5.30 9.69 3.54
N GLN A 6 -5.33 11.04 3.55
CA GLN A 6 -6.56 11.76 3.90
C GLN A 6 -6.73 13.14 3.25
N ASP A 7 -5.65 13.83 2.85
CA ASP A 7 -5.74 15.23 2.41
C ASP A 7 -4.66 15.65 1.40
N GLY A 8 -3.71 14.79 1.10
CA GLY A 8 -2.61 15.10 0.19
C GLY A 8 -1.52 16.00 0.78
N SER A 9 -1.47 16.15 2.11
CA SER A 9 -0.50 17.01 2.78
C SER A 9 0.93 16.47 2.74
N VAL A 10 1.12 15.18 2.47
CA VAL A 10 2.43 14.52 2.44
C VAL A 10 2.67 13.95 1.06
N ASP A 11 3.86 14.19 0.51
CA ASP A 11 4.29 13.60 -0.74
C ASP A 11 4.67 12.12 -0.52
N PHE A 12 4.03 11.22 -1.26
CA PHE A 12 4.32 9.78 -1.22
C PHE A 12 5.17 9.31 -2.42
N TYR A 13 5.51 10.19 -3.34
CA TYR A 13 6.42 9.85 -4.45
C TYR A 13 7.87 9.97 -4.01
N ARG A 14 8.32 8.99 -3.24
CA ARG A 14 9.60 9.00 -2.56
C ARG A 14 10.45 7.78 -2.90
N GLY A 15 11.73 7.87 -2.60
CA GLY A 15 12.69 6.81 -2.87
C GLY A 15 12.71 5.71 -1.81
N TRP A 16 13.60 4.76 -2.04
CA TRP A 16 13.76 3.55 -1.22
C TRP A 16 14.05 3.86 0.25
N ASN A 17 14.99 4.77 0.51
CA ASN A 17 15.39 5.08 1.89
C ASN A 17 14.27 5.71 2.70
N ASP A 18 13.43 6.54 2.08
CA ASP A 18 12.28 7.12 2.76
C ASP A 18 11.23 6.04 3.10
N TYR A 19 10.93 5.15 2.17
CA TYR A 19 10.02 4.04 2.44
C TYR A 19 10.59 3.04 3.44
N LYS A 20 11.89 2.84 3.44
CA LYS A 20 12.58 2.00 4.43
C LYS A 20 12.42 2.53 5.85
N SER A 21 12.67 3.81 6.05
CA SER A 21 12.72 4.45 7.37
C SER A 21 11.38 5.01 7.83
N GLY A 22 10.51 5.36 6.88
CA GLY A 22 9.24 6.02 7.15
C GLY A 22 9.29 7.52 6.94
N PHE A 23 8.11 8.11 6.71
CA PHE A 23 7.95 9.54 6.48
C PHE A 23 6.54 9.99 6.86
N GLY A 24 6.35 11.30 6.90
CA GLY A 24 5.07 11.92 7.26
C GLY A 24 4.92 12.08 8.76
N GLN A 25 3.67 12.28 9.19
CA GLN A 25 3.33 12.52 10.59
C GLN A 25 2.26 11.53 11.05
N LEU A 26 2.49 10.86 12.17
CA LEU A 26 1.59 9.83 12.69
C LEU A 26 0.18 10.34 12.99
N THR A 27 0.02 11.64 13.21
CA THR A 27 -1.29 12.28 13.44
C THR A 27 -2.00 12.68 12.16
N ALA A 28 -1.37 12.49 11.00
CA ALA A 28 -1.89 12.90 9.68
C ALA A 28 -1.57 11.82 8.66
N GLU A 29 -1.04 12.20 7.48
CA GLU A 29 -0.60 11.23 6.46
C GLU A 29 0.79 10.72 6.79
N PHE A 30 1.02 9.41 6.64
CA PHE A 30 2.33 8.82 6.91
C PHE A 30 2.47 7.42 6.31
N TRP A 31 3.73 7.02 6.14
CA TRP A 31 4.18 5.63 5.97
C TRP A 31 5.13 5.31 7.12
N LEU A 32 4.85 4.25 7.88
CA LEU A 32 5.61 3.95 9.11
C LEU A 32 7.08 3.61 8.83
N GLY A 33 7.35 2.99 7.70
CA GLY A 33 8.67 2.52 7.32
C GLY A 33 8.72 0.99 7.22
N ASN A 34 9.26 0.50 6.12
CA ASN A 34 9.28 -0.94 5.84
C ASN A 34 10.07 -1.73 6.89
N ASP A 35 11.14 -1.17 7.42
CA ASP A 35 11.92 -1.83 8.48
C ASP A 35 11.10 -2.01 9.76
N LYS A 36 10.35 -0.97 10.15
CA LYS A 36 9.49 -1.04 11.34
C LYS A 36 8.32 -2.00 11.15
N ILE A 37 7.70 -1.97 9.98
CA ILE A 37 6.60 -2.89 9.64
C ILE A 37 7.11 -4.33 9.73
N HIS A 38 8.25 -4.62 9.11
CA HIS A 38 8.86 -5.95 9.16
C HIS A 38 9.12 -6.39 10.60
N ARG A 39 9.72 -5.54 11.44
CA ARG A 39 10.00 -5.88 12.85
C ARG A 39 8.73 -6.21 13.63
N LEU A 40 7.66 -5.45 13.43
CA LEU A 40 6.39 -5.68 14.11
C LEU A 40 5.80 -7.05 13.75
N ILE A 41 5.78 -7.41 12.47
CA ILE A 41 5.20 -8.67 12.02
C ILE A 41 6.13 -9.86 12.21
N ALA A 42 7.43 -9.65 12.25
CA ALA A 42 8.40 -10.71 12.54
C ALA A 42 8.34 -11.15 14.00
N SER A 43 8.05 -10.22 14.91
CA SER A 43 7.92 -10.52 16.34
C SER A 43 6.61 -11.22 16.67
N ARG A 44 5.56 -11.00 15.88
CA ARG A 44 4.25 -11.60 16.10
C ARG A 44 3.44 -11.61 14.81
N ALA A 45 2.94 -12.80 14.44
CA ALA A 45 2.07 -12.94 13.28
C ALA A 45 0.90 -11.96 13.35
N SER A 46 0.55 -11.36 12.21
CA SER A 46 -0.42 -10.28 12.16
C SER A 46 -1.38 -10.44 11.00
N SER A 47 -2.60 -9.94 11.18
CA SER A 47 -3.54 -9.71 10.10
C SER A 47 -3.45 -8.25 9.65
N LEU A 48 -3.87 -7.99 8.42
CA LEU A 48 -3.96 -6.65 7.84
C LEU A 48 -5.42 -6.26 7.70
N ARG A 49 -5.74 -5.02 8.03
CA ARG A 49 -7.01 -4.40 7.66
C ARG A 49 -6.76 -3.11 6.90
N VAL A 50 -7.40 -3.00 5.73
CA VAL A 50 -7.38 -1.80 4.88
C VAL A 50 -8.74 -1.13 4.97
N GLU A 51 -8.76 0.15 5.32
CA GLU A 51 -9.98 0.97 5.31
C GLU A 51 -9.91 1.93 4.13
N LEU A 52 -11.02 2.04 3.39
CA LEU A 52 -11.10 2.88 2.19
C LEU A 52 -12.36 3.75 2.23
N GLU A 53 -12.27 4.96 1.66
CA GLU A 53 -13.43 5.83 1.46
C GLU A 53 -13.32 6.51 0.10
N ASP A 54 -14.43 6.54 -0.65
CA ASP A 54 -14.52 7.27 -1.90
C ASP A 54 -14.99 8.72 -1.68
N TRP A 55 -15.08 9.48 -2.75
CA TRP A 55 -15.48 10.89 -2.69
C TRP A 55 -16.97 11.11 -2.43
N ASN A 56 -17.80 10.05 -2.50
CA ASN A 56 -19.20 10.08 -2.14
C ASN A 56 -19.47 9.68 -0.69
N GLY A 57 -18.42 9.45 0.10
CA GLY A 57 -18.54 9.04 1.49
C GLY A 57 -18.82 7.54 1.67
N VAL A 58 -18.74 6.74 0.62
CA VAL A 58 -18.91 5.30 0.71
C VAL A 58 -17.62 4.69 1.25
N THR A 59 -17.75 3.85 2.28
CA THR A 59 -16.61 3.18 2.89
C THR A 59 -16.59 1.69 2.53
N ALA A 60 -15.40 1.11 2.49
CA ALA A 60 -15.20 -0.31 2.28
C ALA A 60 -13.95 -0.76 3.02
N TYR A 61 -13.83 -2.06 3.26
CA TYR A 61 -12.63 -2.59 3.88
C TYR A 61 -12.19 -3.89 3.21
N ALA A 62 -10.89 -4.17 3.31
CA ALA A 62 -10.28 -5.43 2.94
C ALA A 62 -9.51 -5.95 4.15
N LYS A 63 -9.70 -7.21 4.50
CA LYS A 63 -9.01 -7.86 5.60
C LYS A 63 -8.26 -9.08 5.08
N TYR A 64 -7.03 -9.24 5.54
CA TYR A 64 -6.20 -10.39 5.23
C TYR A 64 -5.78 -11.06 6.53
N GLY A 65 -6.19 -12.31 6.70
CA GLY A 65 -5.90 -13.08 7.94
C GLY A 65 -4.41 -13.25 8.17
N GLN A 66 -3.62 -13.28 7.10
CA GLN A 66 -2.16 -13.35 7.17
C GLN A 66 -1.56 -12.23 6.34
N PHE A 67 -0.63 -11.49 6.94
CA PHE A 67 0.14 -10.43 6.30
C PHE A 67 1.57 -10.49 6.76
N TYR A 68 2.50 -10.48 5.80
CA TYR A 68 3.93 -10.53 6.06
C TYR A 68 4.68 -9.76 4.98
N ILE A 69 5.73 -9.03 5.38
CA ILE A 69 6.73 -8.54 4.44
C ILE A 69 8.11 -9.00 4.90
N GLY A 70 8.96 -9.37 3.94
CA GLY A 70 10.35 -9.74 4.21
C GLY A 70 11.17 -8.56 4.73
N ASP A 71 12.43 -8.83 5.09
CA ASP A 71 13.37 -7.76 5.45
C ASP A 71 13.93 -7.07 4.19
N GLU A 72 14.84 -6.11 4.36
CA GLU A 72 15.42 -5.38 3.22
C GLU A 72 16.19 -6.31 2.28
N LYS A 73 16.86 -7.33 2.79
CA LYS A 73 17.59 -8.32 1.97
C LYS A 73 16.64 -9.06 1.02
N ASP A 74 15.41 -9.30 1.46
CA ASP A 74 14.33 -9.89 0.65
C ASP A 74 13.50 -8.80 -0.04
N ARG A 75 13.97 -7.58 -0.10
CA ARG A 75 13.32 -6.45 -0.77
C ARG A 75 11.87 -6.25 -0.30
N TYR A 76 11.61 -6.49 0.98
CA TYR A 76 10.30 -6.35 1.64
C TYR A 76 9.18 -7.10 0.93
N ARG A 77 9.46 -8.29 0.45
CA ARG A 77 8.53 -9.13 -0.31
C ARG A 77 7.24 -9.34 0.45
N LEU A 78 6.12 -9.09 -0.24
CA LEU A 78 4.78 -9.21 0.34
C LEU A 78 4.28 -10.65 0.31
N LYS A 79 3.62 -11.06 1.40
CA LYS A 79 2.81 -12.29 1.45
C LYS A 79 1.51 -11.98 2.15
N VAL A 80 0.39 -12.16 1.45
CA VAL A 80 -0.96 -12.00 2.00
C VAL A 80 -1.82 -13.20 1.64
N SER A 81 -2.76 -13.53 2.54
CA SER A 81 -3.74 -14.59 2.30
C SER A 81 -4.96 -14.41 3.20
N SER A 82 -5.98 -15.21 2.97
CA SER A 82 -7.21 -15.24 3.76
C SER A 82 -7.97 -13.93 3.72
N TYR A 83 -8.31 -13.50 2.50
CA TYR A 83 -9.09 -12.29 2.25
C TYR A 83 -10.52 -12.43 2.79
N SER A 84 -11.03 -11.32 3.33
CA SER A 84 -12.45 -11.07 3.58
C SER A 84 -12.72 -9.57 3.50
N GLY A 85 -13.97 -9.17 3.32
CA GLY A 85 -14.31 -7.76 3.34
C GLY A 85 -15.24 -7.34 2.23
N THR A 86 -15.46 -6.02 2.14
CA THR A 86 -16.40 -5.39 1.20
C THR A 86 -15.74 -4.69 0.03
N ALA A 87 -14.40 -4.50 0.09
CA ALA A 87 -13.67 -3.73 -0.92
C ALA A 87 -13.27 -4.54 -2.15
N GLY A 88 -13.32 -5.86 -2.08
CA GLY A 88 -12.72 -6.73 -3.09
C GLY A 88 -11.24 -6.97 -2.82
N ASP A 89 -10.72 -8.09 -3.32
CA ASP A 89 -9.33 -8.48 -3.10
C ASP A 89 -8.43 -7.85 -4.17
N SER A 90 -7.84 -6.72 -3.87
CA SER A 90 -6.91 -6.04 -4.78
C SER A 90 -5.47 -6.04 -4.27
N LEU A 91 -5.15 -6.88 -3.30
CA LEU A 91 -3.79 -7.02 -2.80
C LEU A 91 -3.19 -8.41 -3.11
N ALA A 92 -4.00 -9.46 -3.27
CA ALA A 92 -3.48 -10.79 -3.59
C ALA A 92 -2.66 -10.83 -4.89
N TYR A 93 -3.02 -10.02 -5.87
CA TYR A 93 -2.24 -9.84 -7.11
C TYR A 93 -0.79 -9.45 -6.83
N HIS A 94 -0.56 -8.68 -5.75
CA HIS A 94 0.75 -8.20 -5.34
C HIS A 94 1.50 -9.16 -4.41
N SER A 95 0.87 -10.26 -4.00
CA SER A 95 1.51 -11.25 -3.12
C SER A 95 2.69 -11.91 -3.84
N ASN A 96 3.77 -12.12 -3.11
CA ASN A 96 5.05 -12.65 -3.59
C ASN A 96 5.90 -11.66 -4.40
N TRP A 97 5.47 -10.40 -4.53
CA TRP A 97 6.26 -9.38 -5.21
C TRP A 97 7.06 -8.54 -4.22
N TRP A 98 8.20 -8.06 -4.72
CA TRP A 98 9.10 -7.20 -3.98
C TRP A 98 8.59 -5.76 -3.98
N PHE A 99 8.99 -4.98 -2.98
CA PHE A 99 8.68 -3.55 -2.92
C PHE A 99 9.51 -2.80 -3.97
N THR A 100 8.90 -1.86 -4.67
CA THR A 100 9.53 -1.05 -5.73
C THR A 100 9.28 0.43 -5.46
N THR A 101 10.34 1.23 -5.58
CA THR A 101 10.29 2.69 -5.52
C THR A 101 10.86 3.28 -6.81
N LYS A 102 10.72 4.59 -6.99
CA LYS A 102 11.15 5.28 -8.22
C LYS A 102 12.66 5.14 -8.50
N ASP A 103 13.47 4.94 -7.47
CA ASP A 103 14.93 4.80 -7.56
C ASP A 103 15.41 3.35 -7.41
N ARG A 104 14.52 2.41 -7.17
CA ARG A 104 14.84 0.99 -7.06
C ARG A 104 13.71 0.15 -7.64
N ASP A 105 13.85 -0.21 -8.91
CA ASP A 105 12.89 -1.04 -9.62
C ASP A 105 13.20 -2.52 -9.37
N ASN A 106 12.33 -3.19 -8.63
CA ASN A 106 12.41 -4.63 -8.35
C ASN A 106 11.39 -5.44 -9.17
N THR A 107 10.75 -4.83 -10.17
CA THR A 107 9.88 -5.53 -11.10
C THR A 107 10.71 -6.26 -12.16
N ASP A 108 10.22 -7.43 -12.60
CA ASP A 108 10.96 -8.24 -13.59
C ASP A 108 10.89 -7.69 -15.02
N TRP A 109 9.99 -6.72 -15.26
CA TRP A 109 9.61 -6.32 -16.61
C TRP A 109 10.24 -5.02 -17.07
N GLY A 110 11.01 -4.34 -16.22
CA GLY A 110 11.55 -3.02 -16.55
C GLY A 110 10.47 -2.00 -16.87
N SER A 111 9.26 -2.19 -16.32
CA SER A 111 8.09 -1.36 -16.62
C SER A 111 8.06 -0.05 -15.86
N TYR A 112 9.01 0.16 -14.94
CA TYR A 112 9.11 1.40 -14.16
C TYR A 112 7.81 1.77 -13.45
N CYS A 113 7.12 0.78 -12.86
CA CYS A 113 5.79 0.96 -12.27
C CYS A 113 5.72 2.07 -11.24
N ALA A 114 6.74 2.23 -10.40
CA ALA A 114 6.76 3.30 -9.40
C ALA A 114 6.79 4.67 -10.05
N LYS A 115 7.51 4.86 -11.15
CA LYS A 115 7.54 6.12 -11.90
C LYS A 115 6.22 6.36 -12.63
N THR A 116 5.69 5.34 -13.28
CA THR A 116 4.44 5.43 -14.04
C THR A 116 3.24 5.68 -13.13
N ASN A 117 3.20 5.06 -11.95
CA ASN A 117 2.06 5.10 -11.04
C ASN A 117 2.32 5.94 -9.78
N SER A 118 3.47 6.59 -9.72
CA SER A 118 3.79 7.67 -8.76
C SER A 118 3.74 7.26 -7.29
N GLY A 119 4.16 6.03 -6.95
CA GLY A 119 4.15 5.57 -5.57
C GLY A 119 5.29 4.60 -5.27
N GLY A 120 5.30 4.09 -4.04
CA GLY A 120 6.08 2.95 -3.62
C GLY A 120 5.13 1.84 -3.19
N TRP A 121 5.25 0.66 -3.80
CA TRP A 121 4.30 -0.43 -3.61
C TRP A 121 4.92 -1.76 -4.04
N TRP A 122 4.21 -2.84 -3.79
CA TRP A 122 4.63 -4.18 -4.25
C TRP A 122 4.16 -4.42 -5.68
N TYR A 123 4.64 -3.61 -6.61
CA TYR A 123 4.21 -3.67 -8.03
C TYR A 123 4.59 -4.98 -8.71
N ASP A 124 3.70 -5.44 -9.58
CA ASP A 124 3.93 -6.53 -10.56
C ASP A 124 3.89 -5.92 -11.96
N GLU A 125 2.86 -6.14 -12.75
CA GLU A 125 2.61 -5.54 -14.07
C GLU A 125 1.36 -4.63 -14.08
N CYS A 126 1.24 -3.54 -13.60
CA CYS A 126 1.86 -2.88 -12.49
C CYS A 126 1.04 -3.09 -11.23
N GLN A 127 -0.33 -2.90 -11.29
CA GLN A 127 -1.11 -2.82 -10.06
C GLN A 127 -2.59 -3.18 -10.22
N TYR A 128 -3.15 -3.75 -9.15
CA TYR A 128 -4.57 -3.76 -8.82
C TYR A 128 -4.88 -2.87 -7.61
N SER A 129 -3.87 -2.41 -6.91
CA SER A 129 -3.98 -1.40 -5.86
C SER A 129 -2.75 -0.52 -5.87
N ASN A 130 -2.88 0.72 -5.39
CA ASN A 130 -1.80 1.70 -5.35
C ASN A 130 -2.09 2.74 -4.26
N LEU A 131 -2.13 2.29 -3.01
CA LEU A 131 -2.53 3.18 -1.91
C LEU A 131 -1.51 4.27 -1.60
N ASN A 132 -0.29 4.15 -2.11
CA ASN A 132 0.76 5.16 -1.97
C ASN A 132 0.90 6.06 -3.21
N GLY A 133 -0.09 6.06 -4.10
CA GLY A 133 -0.13 6.95 -5.25
C GLY A 133 -0.39 8.41 -4.89
N LYS A 134 -0.53 9.26 -5.90
CA LYS A 134 -0.81 10.68 -5.71
C LYS A 134 -2.20 10.93 -5.16
N TYR A 135 -2.35 11.99 -4.38
CA TYR A 135 -3.65 12.45 -3.91
C TYR A 135 -4.27 13.37 -4.97
N LEU A 136 -5.10 12.81 -5.84
CA LEU A 136 -5.57 13.49 -7.06
C LEU A 136 -6.99 14.06 -6.99
N GLY A 137 -7.70 13.85 -5.89
CA GLY A 137 -9.10 14.19 -5.82
C GLY A 137 -9.96 13.16 -6.54
N ASN A 138 -11.16 13.53 -6.88
CA ASN A 138 -12.15 12.64 -7.55
C ASN A 138 -11.84 12.52 -9.05
N LYS A 139 -10.80 11.73 -9.37
CA LYS A 139 -10.28 11.64 -10.73
C LYS A 139 -9.88 10.21 -11.07
N GLN A 140 -10.16 9.76 -12.29
CA GLN A 140 -9.67 8.47 -12.78
C GLN A 140 -8.26 8.63 -13.35
N ASP A 141 -7.29 8.00 -12.69
CA ASP A 141 -5.89 8.05 -13.10
C ASP A 141 -5.11 6.95 -12.37
N ASN A 142 -4.33 6.16 -13.10
CA ASN A 142 -3.52 5.10 -12.51
C ASN A 142 -2.43 5.59 -11.56
N GLN A 143 -2.13 6.88 -11.56
CA GLN A 143 -1.19 7.49 -10.63
C GLN A 143 -1.79 7.77 -9.26
N GLY A 144 -3.10 7.68 -9.13
CA GLY A 144 -3.81 8.01 -7.90
C GLY A 144 -3.85 6.89 -6.87
N ILE A 145 -4.45 7.20 -5.73
CA ILE A 145 -4.74 6.24 -4.68
C ILE A 145 -5.88 5.35 -5.17
N GLN A 146 -5.61 4.07 -5.45
CA GLN A 146 -6.65 3.21 -6.02
C GLN A 146 -6.69 1.83 -5.37
N TRP A 147 -7.88 1.25 -5.42
CA TRP A 147 -8.16 -0.13 -5.06
C TRP A 147 -9.16 -0.66 -6.08
N ASN A 148 -8.68 -1.48 -7.02
CA ASN A 148 -9.44 -1.82 -8.23
C ASN A 148 -10.78 -2.51 -7.92
N GLY A 149 -10.82 -3.39 -6.94
CA GLY A 149 -12.04 -4.09 -6.55
C GLY A 149 -13.12 -3.19 -5.96
N PHE A 150 -12.77 -1.99 -5.50
CA PHE A 150 -13.71 -1.03 -4.91
C PHE A 150 -14.20 0.00 -5.93
N ARG A 151 -13.28 0.75 -6.57
CA ARG A 151 -13.64 1.84 -7.49
C ARG A 151 -12.78 1.88 -8.75
N GLY A 152 -12.25 0.73 -9.18
CA GLY A 152 -11.41 0.68 -10.37
C GLY A 152 -10.21 1.62 -10.23
N SER A 153 -9.96 2.44 -11.26
CA SER A 153 -8.87 3.41 -11.27
C SER A 153 -9.27 4.79 -10.73
N LEU A 154 -10.47 4.91 -10.14
CA LEU A 154 -10.91 6.16 -9.51
C LEU A 154 -10.10 6.40 -8.23
N SER A 155 -9.49 7.59 -8.14
CA SER A 155 -8.69 7.97 -6.97
C SER A 155 -9.57 8.10 -5.73
N LEU A 156 -9.09 7.58 -4.60
CA LEU A 156 -9.84 7.53 -3.35
C LEU A 156 -9.56 8.77 -2.49
N LYS A 157 -10.50 9.06 -1.61
CA LYS A 157 -10.41 10.16 -0.65
C LYS A 157 -9.59 9.81 0.57
N PHE A 158 -9.63 8.54 1.00
CA PHE A 158 -9.05 8.10 2.26
C PHE A 158 -8.58 6.66 2.16
N SER A 159 -7.45 6.37 2.80
CA SER A 159 -7.00 5.01 3.05
C SER A 159 -6.28 4.91 4.39
N GLU A 160 -6.41 3.76 5.04
CA GLU A 160 -5.61 3.38 6.19
C GLU A 160 -5.22 1.91 6.07
N MET A 161 -4.00 1.58 6.51
CA MET A 161 -3.53 0.20 6.61
C MET A 161 -3.14 -0.08 8.06
N LYS A 162 -3.77 -1.10 8.65
CA LYS A 162 -3.64 -1.43 10.07
C LYS A 162 -3.21 -2.86 10.27
N LEU A 163 -2.30 -3.08 11.21
CA LEU A 163 -1.91 -4.41 11.65
C LEU A 163 -2.66 -4.76 12.94
N ARG A 164 -3.06 -6.02 13.03
CA ARG A 164 -3.60 -6.59 14.25
C ARG A 164 -2.85 -7.89 14.55
N PRO A 165 -2.23 -8.02 15.72
CA PRO A 165 -1.61 -9.28 16.09
C PRO A 165 -2.63 -10.42 16.05
N SER A 166 -2.25 -11.54 15.46
CA SER A 166 -3.08 -12.74 15.46
C SER A 166 -3.08 -13.38 16.85
N SER A 167 -4.21 -13.85 17.27
CA SER A 167 -4.38 -14.52 18.57
C SER A 167 -3.86 -15.96 18.52
#